data_b49434fe02051fe890f5d1f95e2a78fd
#
_entry.id   b49434fe02051fe890f5d1f95e2a78fd
#
_cell.length_a   1.000
_cell.length_b   1.000
_cell.length_c   1.000
_cell.angle_alpha   90.00
_cell.angle_beta   90.00
_cell.angle_gamma   90.00
#
_symmetry.space_group_name_H-M   'P 1'
#
loop_
_entity.id
_entity.type
_entity.pdbx_description
1 polymer ?
#
loop_
_entity_poly.entity_id
_entity_poly.type
_entity_poly.pdbx_seq_one_letter_code
_entity_poly.pdbx_strand_id
1 'polypeptide(L)'
;MRKLTLLAIVGLLAQLVDGSLGMAYGVTTTSLLLAIGTNPAAASATVHLAEIGTTLASGTAHWRFGNVDWGVVFRIGIPGAVGAFLGATVLASLDTTTAKPLMALILVALGVYILVRFTIRGLRTDRLGQPLRSRFLAPLGLFAGFVDATGGGGWGPVGTPALLASGRIEPRKTIGSIDTSEFLVSVAASIGFLLALGSQGINFGWVLALLVGGLIAAPIAAWLVRHLPPRVLGSAVGGLIILTNVRTLLGSSGIDADGTTRLLTYLVVTAAWITAIVWSVSEHRKDSAVAPSHVVEQDERSLEADPV
;
A
#
# COMPACT_ATOMS: atom_id res chain seq x y z
N MET A 1 15.33 -21.48 -8.74
CA MET A 1 15.94 -20.25 -9.27
C MET A 1 14.90 -19.32 -9.90
N ARG A 2 14.23 -19.66 -11.02
CA ARG A 2 13.27 -18.74 -11.69
C ARG A 2 12.18 -18.12 -10.79
N LYS A 3 11.60 -18.89 -9.86
CA LYS A 3 10.58 -18.37 -8.92
C LYS A 3 11.14 -17.33 -7.95
N LEU A 4 12.33 -17.54 -7.42
CA LEU A 4 12.98 -16.60 -6.50
C LEU A 4 13.36 -15.30 -7.20
N THR A 5 13.90 -15.38 -8.41
CA THR A 5 14.21 -14.20 -9.22
C THR A 5 12.92 -13.39 -9.51
N LEU A 6 11.83 -14.08 -9.88
CA LEU A 6 10.54 -13.41 -10.11
C LEU A 6 10.03 -12.71 -8.85
N LEU A 7 10.12 -13.38 -7.69
CA LEU A 7 9.71 -12.79 -6.40
C LEU A 7 10.60 -11.59 -6.02
N ALA A 8 11.90 -11.64 -6.30
CA ALA A 8 12.78 -10.49 -6.07
C ALA A 8 12.38 -9.29 -6.96
N ILE A 9 12.05 -9.53 -8.24
CA ILE A 9 11.55 -8.48 -9.14
C ILE A 9 10.20 -7.94 -8.63
N VAL A 10 9.30 -8.82 -8.19
CA VAL A 10 8.02 -8.42 -7.59
C VAL A 10 8.23 -7.57 -6.35
N GLY A 11 9.11 -7.98 -5.43
CA GLY A 11 9.46 -7.21 -4.24
C GLY A 11 10.05 -5.83 -4.59
N LEU A 12 10.92 -5.78 -5.61
CA LEU A 12 11.50 -4.53 -6.10
C LEU A 12 10.41 -3.58 -6.64
N LEU A 13 9.56 -4.07 -7.54
CA LEU A 13 8.50 -3.25 -8.13
C LEU A 13 7.45 -2.82 -7.10
N ALA A 14 7.06 -3.74 -6.21
CA ALA A 14 6.13 -3.44 -5.12
C ALA A 14 6.68 -2.35 -4.19
N GLN A 15 7.96 -2.42 -3.82
CA GLN A 15 8.60 -1.43 -2.96
C GLN A 15 8.80 -0.08 -3.65
N LEU A 16 9.07 -0.05 -4.96
CA LEU A 16 9.10 1.21 -5.72
C LEU A 16 7.76 1.93 -5.65
N VAL A 17 6.67 1.20 -5.74
CA VAL A 17 5.32 1.76 -5.62
C VAL A 17 5.05 2.19 -4.18
N ASP A 18 5.34 1.31 -3.22
CA ASP A 18 5.06 1.52 -1.80
C ASP A 18 5.79 2.73 -1.24
N GLY A 19 7.08 2.80 -1.36
CA GLY A 19 7.89 3.93 -0.90
C GLY A 19 7.58 5.25 -1.62
N SER A 20 6.89 5.20 -2.79
CA SER A 20 6.46 6.39 -3.53
C SER A 20 5.05 6.84 -3.18
N LEU A 21 4.16 5.92 -2.76
CA LEU A 21 2.76 6.21 -2.42
C LEU A 21 2.43 6.02 -0.94
N GLY A 22 3.33 5.38 -0.17
CA GLY A 22 3.08 4.95 1.20
C GLY A 22 2.01 3.87 1.27
N MET A 23 1.95 3.01 0.25
CA MET A 23 1.01 1.89 0.18
C MET A 23 1.32 0.98 -1.00
N ALA A 24 0.92 -0.27 -0.89
CA ALA A 24 0.82 -1.25 -1.96
C ALA A 24 1.86 -2.38 -1.95
N TYR A 25 2.88 -2.38 -1.12
CA TYR A 25 3.79 -3.52 -1.04
C TYR A 25 3.04 -4.79 -0.64
N GLY A 26 2.37 -4.77 0.52
CA GLY A 26 1.62 -5.90 1.05
C GLY A 26 0.53 -6.38 0.10
N VAL A 27 -0.36 -5.48 -0.33
CA VAL A 27 -1.48 -5.86 -1.22
C VAL A 27 -1.02 -6.43 -2.55
N THR A 28 0.06 -5.92 -3.14
CA THR A 28 0.59 -6.39 -4.42
C THR A 28 1.26 -7.76 -4.28
N THR A 29 2.17 -7.89 -3.33
CA THR A 29 2.92 -9.14 -3.10
C THR A 29 2.01 -10.28 -2.64
N THR A 30 1.09 -10.01 -1.72
CA THR A 30 0.09 -10.99 -1.27
C THR A 30 -0.83 -11.42 -2.41
N SER A 31 -1.33 -10.47 -3.21
CA SER A 31 -2.17 -10.79 -4.38
C SER A 31 -1.48 -11.77 -5.33
N LEU A 32 -0.19 -11.55 -5.59
CA LEU A 32 0.60 -12.44 -6.46
C LEU A 32 0.88 -13.79 -5.80
N LEU A 33 1.16 -13.84 -4.50
CA LEU A 33 1.33 -15.10 -3.77
C LEU A 33 0.04 -15.93 -3.76
N LEU A 34 -1.13 -15.30 -3.56
CA LEU A 34 -2.42 -15.97 -3.66
C LEU A 34 -2.70 -16.48 -5.08
N ALA A 35 -2.36 -15.70 -6.10
CA ALA A 35 -2.57 -16.07 -7.50
C ALA A 35 -1.75 -17.30 -7.93
N ILE A 36 -0.60 -17.54 -7.29
CA ILE A 36 0.21 -18.76 -7.50
C ILE A 36 -0.18 -19.93 -6.57
N GLY A 37 -1.24 -19.78 -5.79
CA GLY A 37 -1.83 -20.84 -4.98
C GLY A 37 -1.29 -20.97 -3.55
N THR A 38 -0.62 -19.95 -3.03
CA THR A 38 -0.13 -19.94 -1.64
C THR A 38 -1.31 -19.92 -0.67
N ASN A 39 -1.17 -20.61 0.47
CA ASN A 39 -2.11 -20.50 1.58
C ASN A 39 -2.19 -19.04 2.08
N PRO A 40 -3.39 -18.49 2.39
CA PRO A 40 -3.55 -17.10 2.80
C PRO A 40 -2.70 -16.68 3.99
N ALA A 41 -2.71 -17.45 5.06
CA ALA A 41 -1.92 -17.12 6.25
C ALA A 41 -0.40 -17.19 5.97
N ALA A 42 0.06 -18.18 5.17
CA ALA A 42 1.45 -18.28 4.75
C ALA A 42 1.85 -17.13 3.79
N ALA A 43 0.94 -16.68 2.93
CA ALA A 43 1.18 -15.54 2.05
C ALA A 43 1.37 -14.26 2.88
N SER A 44 0.42 -13.95 3.78
CA SER A 44 0.50 -12.79 4.65
C SER A 44 1.75 -12.84 5.55
N ALA A 45 2.04 -13.99 6.18
CA ALA A 45 3.25 -14.17 6.99
C ALA A 45 4.54 -13.94 6.21
N THR A 46 4.62 -14.44 4.97
CA THR A 46 5.79 -14.25 4.08
C THR A 46 6.02 -12.77 3.78
N VAL A 47 4.94 -12.05 3.49
CA VAL A 47 4.99 -10.63 3.15
C VAL A 47 5.42 -9.81 4.37
N HIS A 48 4.76 -9.96 5.53
CA HIS A 48 5.10 -9.21 6.74
C HIS A 48 6.53 -9.47 7.23
N LEU A 49 7.04 -10.70 7.11
CA LEU A 49 8.45 -10.99 7.40
C LEU A 49 9.41 -10.25 6.47
N ALA A 50 9.08 -10.13 5.18
CA ALA A 50 9.89 -9.34 4.25
C ALA A 50 9.78 -7.83 4.56
N GLU A 51 8.59 -7.37 4.93
CA GLU A 51 8.31 -5.97 5.27
C GLU A 51 9.11 -5.49 6.50
N ILE A 52 9.45 -6.34 7.45
CA ILE A 52 10.33 -5.93 8.57
C ILE A 52 11.61 -5.29 8.03
N GLY A 53 12.25 -5.90 7.05
CA GLY A 53 13.49 -5.35 6.50
C GLY A 53 13.28 -4.22 5.51
N THR A 54 12.27 -4.32 4.65
CA THR A 54 12.00 -3.27 3.65
C THR A 54 11.53 -1.98 4.29
N THR A 55 10.64 -2.04 5.30
CA THR A 55 10.14 -0.85 6.02
C THR A 55 11.20 -0.24 6.94
N LEU A 56 12.10 -1.06 7.51
CA LEU A 56 13.26 -0.53 8.24
C LEU A 56 14.17 0.28 7.32
N ALA A 57 14.45 -0.22 6.11
CA ALA A 57 15.28 0.48 5.13
C ALA A 57 14.57 1.72 4.58
N SER A 58 13.31 1.59 4.18
CA SER A 58 12.50 2.67 3.64
C SER A 58 12.24 3.75 4.69
N GLY A 59 11.82 3.38 5.89
CA GLY A 59 11.62 4.28 7.01
C GLY A 59 12.88 5.06 7.39
N THR A 60 14.04 4.39 7.37
CA THR A 60 15.34 5.06 7.57
C THR A 60 15.62 6.08 6.46
N ALA A 61 15.34 5.75 5.21
CA ALA A 61 15.49 6.66 4.08
C ALA A 61 14.54 7.86 4.20
N HIS A 62 13.26 7.63 4.48
CA HIS A 62 12.27 8.68 4.71
C HIS A 62 12.64 9.59 5.87
N TRP A 63 13.15 9.03 6.96
CA TRP A 63 13.66 9.82 8.09
C TRP A 63 14.81 10.74 7.68
N ARG A 64 15.80 10.22 6.95
CA ARG A 64 16.93 11.02 6.44
C ARG A 64 16.49 12.13 5.49
N PHE A 65 15.42 11.92 4.74
CA PHE A 65 14.83 12.95 3.87
C PHE A 65 13.88 13.92 4.58
N GLY A 66 13.70 13.82 5.91
CA GLY A 66 12.80 14.68 6.68
C GLY A 66 11.31 14.42 6.44
N ASN A 67 10.96 13.24 5.96
CA ASN A 67 9.59 12.84 5.61
C ASN A 67 8.84 12.15 6.77
N VAL A 68 9.37 12.15 8.00
CA VAL A 68 8.78 11.40 9.12
C VAL A 68 8.30 12.35 10.21
N ASP A 69 7.07 12.15 10.67
CA ASP A 69 6.53 12.69 11.93
C ASP A 69 6.45 11.56 12.97
N TRP A 70 7.41 11.54 13.87
CA TRP A 70 7.51 10.51 14.92
C TRP A 70 6.30 10.48 15.84
N GLY A 71 5.65 11.64 16.04
CA GLY A 71 4.44 11.72 16.83
C GLY A 71 3.26 10.99 16.16
N VAL A 72 3.20 10.98 14.84
CA VAL A 72 2.23 10.19 14.07
C VAL A 72 2.64 8.71 14.11
N VAL A 73 3.92 8.40 13.83
CA VAL A 73 4.45 7.02 13.81
C VAL A 73 4.03 6.22 15.04
N PHE A 74 4.31 6.73 16.24
CA PHE A 74 4.00 5.97 17.47
C PHE A 74 2.51 5.96 17.79
N ARG A 75 1.77 7.06 17.53
CA ARG A 75 0.34 7.14 17.86
C ARG A 75 -0.55 6.28 16.97
N ILE A 76 -0.14 5.98 15.73
CA ILE A 76 -0.85 5.06 14.84
C ILE A 76 -0.22 3.66 14.86
N GLY A 77 1.12 3.57 14.88
CA GLY A 77 1.86 2.32 14.75
C GLY A 77 1.70 1.38 15.96
N ILE A 78 1.69 1.91 17.21
CA ILE A 78 1.52 1.05 18.38
C ILE A 78 0.13 0.39 18.41
N PRO A 79 -1.00 1.12 18.27
CA PRO A 79 -2.30 0.48 18.11
C PRO A 79 -2.38 -0.42 16.88
N GLY A 80 -1.70 -0.02 15.77
CA GLY A 80 -1.60 -0.83 14.57
C GLY A 80 -0.93 -2.18 14.80
N ALA A 81 0.15 -2.19 15.55
CA ALA A 81 0.85 -3.42 15.94
C ALA A 81 -0.07 -4.38 16.74
N VAL A 82 -0.88 -3.85 17.67
CA VAL A 82 -1.89 -4.65 18.38
C VAL A 82 -2.92 -5.21 17.39
N GLY A 83 -3.43 -4.37 16.48
CA GLY A 83 -4.38 -4.80 15.44
C GLY A 83 -3.80 -5.90 14.54
N ALA A 84 -2.56 -5.73 14.10
CA ALA A 84 -1.87 -6.68 13.23
C ALA A 84 -1.61 -8.03 13.92
N PHE A 85 -1.20 -8.02 15.17
CA PHE A 85 -1.06 -9.25 15.95
C PHE A 85 -2.38 -10.02 16.04
N LEU A 86 -3.48 -9.32 16.36
CA LEU A 86 -4.82 -9.91 16.41
C LEU A 86 -5.27 -10.41 15.03
N GLY A 87 -5.05 -9.63 13.98
CA GLY A 87 -5.38 -10.01 12.60
C GLY A 87 -4.63 -11.26 12.15
N ALA A 88 -3.34 -11.35 12.46
CA ALA A 88 -2.50 -12.49 12.14
C ALA A 88 -2.99 -13.78 12.83
N THR A 89 -3.32 -13.70 14.11
CA THR A 89 -3.87 -14.83 14.88
C THR A 89 -5.23 -15.28 14.36
N VAL A 90 -6.10 -14.34 14.00
CA VAL A 90 -7.41 -14.62 13.39
C VAL A 90 -7.23 -15.31 12.04
N LEU A 91 -6.44 -14.74 11.12
CA LEU A 91 -6.22 -15.33 9.81
C LEU A 91 -5.61 -16.73 9.88
N ALA A 92 -4.65 -16.93 10.78
CA ALA A 92 -4.00 -18.23 10.97
C ALA A 92 -4.93 -19.29 11.56
N SER A 93 -6.00 -18.90 12.24
CA SER A 93 -7.00 -19.82 12.80
C SER A 93 -8.05 -20.26 11.79
N LEU A 94 -8.16 -19.58 10.64
CA LEU A 94 -9.12 -19.90 9.59
C LEU A 94 -8.61 -21.04 8.70
N ASP A 95 -9.50 -21.91 8.27
CA ASP A 95 -9.21 -22.86 7.22
C ASP A 95 -9.00 -22.14 5.86
N THR A 96 -8.25 -22.79 4.96
CA THR A 96 -7.89 -22.17 3.66
C THR A 96 -9.12 -21.88 2.78
N THR A 97 -10.21 -22.66 2.92
CA THR A 97 -11.42 -22.50 2.10
C THR A 97 -12.18 -21.24 2.50
N THR A 98 -12.12 -20.85 3.77
CA THR A 98 -12.70 -19.61 4.31
C THR A 98 -11.73 -18.42 4.18
N ALA A 99 -10.47 -18.63 4.50
CA ALA A 99 -9.45 -17.56 4.50
C ALA A 99 -9.20 -17.00 3.11
N LYS A 100 -9.16 -17.85 2.07
CA LYS A 100 -8.82 -17.44 0.70
C LYS A 100 -9.83 -16.45 0.09
N PRO A 101 -11.15 -16.72 0.08
CA PRO A 101 -12.11 -15.75 -0.43
C PRO A 101 -12.21 -14.50 0.46
N LEU A 102 -12.08 -14.63 1.78
CA LEU A 102 -12.10 -13.50 2.69
C LEU A 102 -10.94 -12.53 2.38
N MET A 103 -9.70 -13.04 2.30
CA MET A 103 -8.52 -12.25 1.96
C MET A 103 -8.66 -11.62 0.57
N ALA A 104 -9.10 -12.37 -0.44
CA ALA A 104 -9.29 -11.86 -1.78
C ALA A 104 -10.36 -10.75 -1.83
N LEU A 105 -11.44 -10.87 -1.04
CA LEU A 105 -12.48 -9.85 -0.93
C LEU A 105 -11.92 -8.55 -0.30
N ILE A 106 -11.14 -8.66 0.77
CA ILE A 106 -10.46 -7.52 1.40
C ILE A 106 -9.55 -6.84 0.39
N LEU A 107 -8.73 -7.61 -0.34
CA LEU A 107 -7.81 -7.07 -1.35
C LEU A 107 -8.56 -6.42 -2.53
N VAL A 108 -9.68 -6.98 -3.00
CA VAL A 108 -10.53 -6.32 -4.01
C VAL A 108 -11.07 -4.99 -3.48
N ALA A 109 -11.59 -4.96 -2.25
CA ALA A 109 -12.13 -3.75 -1.66
C ALA A 109 -11.03 -2.67 -1.52
N LEU A 110 -9.83 -3.02 -1.08
CA LEU A 110 -8.67 -2.14 -1.01
C LEU A 110 -8.23 -1.69 -2.42
N GLY A 111 -8.19 -2.58 -3.39
CA GLY A 111 -7.87 -2.25 -4.79
C GLY A 111 -8.85 -1.25 -5.39
N VAL A 112 -10.16 -1.46 -5.19
CA VAL A 112 -11.22 -0.52 -5.62
C VAL A 112 -11.04 0.83 -4.91
N TYR A 113 -10.79 0.82 -3.61
CA TYR A 113 -10.57 2.03 -2.84
C TYR A 113 -9.34 2.82 -3.36
N ILE A 114 -8.22 2.15 -3.59
CA ILE A 114 -7.01 2.76 -4.17
C ILE A 114 -7.32 3.34 -5.56
N LEU A 115 -7.94 2.53 -6.44
CA LEU A 115 -8.27 2.95 -7.80
C LEU A 115 -9.13 4.21 -7.80
N VAL A 116 -10.25 4.21 -7.07
CA VAL A 116 -11.18 5.34 -6.97
C VAL A 116 -10.50 6.56 -6.32
N ARG A 117 -9.73 6.33 -5.25
CA ARG A 117 -9.07 7.41 -4.51
C ARG A 117 -8.07 8.17 -5.35
N PHE A 118 -7.23 7.48 -6.10
CA PHE A 118 -6.21 8.10 -6.92
C PHE A 118 -6.72 8.60 -8.27
N THR A 119 -7.75 7.96 -8.85
CA THR A 119 -8.33 8.41 -10.12
C THR A 119 -9.15 9.68 -9.95
N ILE A 120 -9.99 9.77 -8.87
CA ILE A 120 -11.02 10.81 -8.76
C ILE A 120 -10.64 11.94 -7.80
N ARG A 121 -10.00 11.62 -6.66
CA ARG A 121 -9.80 12.58 -5.56
C ARG A 121 -8.42 13.22 -5.56
N GLY A 122 -8.36 14.56 -5.54
CA GLY A 122 -7.15 15.33 -5.29
C GLY A 122 -6.65 15.27 -3.83
N LEU A 123 -5.47 15.84 -3.57
CA LEU A 123 -4.92 15.97 -2.22
C LEU A 123 -5.54 17.18 -1.52
N ARG A 124 -5.92 17.04 -0.24
CA ARG A 124 -6.36 18.15 0.61
C ARG A 124 -5.19 18.67 1.42
N THR A 125 -5.08 19.99 1.53
CA THR A 125 -4.03 20.67 2.28
C THR A 125 -4.58 21.84 3.10
N ASP A 126 -5.90 21.93 3.22
CA ASP A 126 -6.63 23.04 3.83
C ASP A 126 -6.46 23.15 5.36
N ARG A 127 -5.86 22.16 6.01
CA ARG A 127 -5.72 22.09 7.48
C ARG A 127 -4.29 21.79 7.93
N LEU A 128 -3.31 22.10 7.11
CA LEU A 128 -1.90 21.82 7.44
C LEU A 128 -1.51 22.44 8.78
N GLY A 129 -0.71 21.69 9.57
CA GLY A 129 -0.24 22.12 10.89
C GLY A 129 -1.24 21.91 12.05
N GLN A 130 -2.50 21.56 11.77
CA GLN A 130 -3.43 21.22 12.86
C GLN A 130 -3.06 19.86 13.47
N PRO A 131 -3.12 19.69 14.82
CA PRO A 131 -2.68 18.47 15.47
C PRO A 131 -3.59 17.28 15.11
N LEU A 132 -2.96 16.17 14.74
CA LEU A 132 -3.62 14.87 14.64
C LEU A 132 -3.78 14.29 16.05
N ARG A 133 -5.02 14.07 16.47
CA ARG A 133 -5.33 13.60 17.83
C ARG A 133 -5.24 12.09 17.92
N SER A 134 -4.73 11.57 19.05
CA SER A 134 -4.62 10.12 19.31
C SER A 134 -5.98 9.42 19.24
N ARG A 135 -7.08 10.08 19.62
CA ARG A 135 -8.45 9.54 19.48
C ARG A 135 -8.87 9.23 18.05
N PHE A 136 -8.19 9.80 17.03
CA PHE A 136 -8.37 9.46 15.62
C PHE A 136 -7.34 8.43 15.17
N LEU A 137 -6.06 8.62 15.54
CA LEU A 137 -4.96 7.78 15.11
C LEU A 137 -5.02 6.37 15.69
N ALA A 138 -5.41 6.21 16.96
CA ALA A 138 -5.39 4.91 17.62
C ALA A 138 -6.46 3.94 17.07
N PRO A 139 -7.75 4.30 16.92
CA PRO A 139 -8.72 3.42 16.28
C PRO A 139 -8.39 3.13 14.81
N LEU A 140 -7.90 4.15 14.08
CA LEU A 140 -7.45 3.98 12.71
C LEU A 140 -6.32 2.98 12.61
N GLY A 141 -5.29 3.10 13.47
CA GLY A 141 -4.16 2.18 13.50
C GLY A 141 -4.60 0.76 13.84
N LEU A 142 -5.41 0.59 14.89
CA LEU A 142 -5.92 -0.72 15.29
C LEU A 142 -6.66 -1.42 14.14
N PHE A 143 -7.56 -0.70 13.48
CA PHE A 143 -8.31 -1.21 12.34
C PHE A 143 -7.42 -1.49 11.13
N ALA A 144 -6.54 -0.54 10.78
CA ALA A 144 -5.63 -0.70 9.64
C ALA A 144 -4.70 -1.89 9.82
N GLY A 145 -4.09 -2.06 11.00
CA GLY A 145 -3.23 -3.21 11.30
C GLY A 145 -3.97 -4.53 11.29
N PHE A 146 -5.21 -4.58 11.80
CA PHE A 146 -6.04 -5.79 11.72
C PHE A 146 -6.34 -6.18 10.26
N VAL A 147 -6.77 -5.22 9.44
CA VAL A 147 -7.03 -5.43 8.00
C VAL A 147 -5.75 -5.82 7.27
N ASP A 148 -4.63 -5.23 7.64
CA ASP A 148 -3.31 -5.50 7.06
C ASP A 148 -2.90 -6.96 7.23
N ALA A 149 -2.89 -7.47 8.44
CA ALA A 149 -2.53 -8.85 8.70
C ALA A 149 -3.56 -9.85 8.14
N THR A 150 -4.88 -9.57 8.26
CA THR A 150 -5.93 -10.45 7.71
C THR A 150 -6.06 -10.39 6.20
N GLY A 151 -5.76 -9.26 5.59
CA GLY A 151 -5.80 -9.03 4.15
C GLY A 151 -4.47 -9.28 3.45
N GLY A 152 -3.37 -9.38 4.19
CA GLY A 152 -2.02 -9.48 3.63
C GLY A 152 -1.55 -8.19 2.96
N GLY A 153 -1.99 -7.05 3.50
CA GLY A 153 -1.67 -5.70 3.07
C GLY A 153 -2.87 -4.78 3.23
N GLY A 154 -2.77 -3.81 4.07
CA GLY A 154 -3.88 -2.89 4.37
C GLY A 154 -3.43 -1.67 5.14
N TRP A 155 -2.24 -1.73 5.73
CA TRP A 155 -1.67 -0.63 6.50
C TRP A 155 -1.60 0.65 5.67
N GLY A 156 -0.84 0.63 4.59
CA GLY A 156 -0.72 1.74 3.66
C GLY A 156 -2.05 2.15 3.02
N PRO A 157 -2.79 1.22 2.37
CA PRO A 157 -4.08 1.51 1.74
C PRO A 157 -5.13 2.12 2.65
N VAL A 158 -5.15 1.80 3.94
CA VAL A 158 -6.08 2.40 4.92
C VAL A 158 -5.48 3.66 5.54
N GLY A 159 -4.24 3.58 6.03
CA GLY A 159 -3.59 4.65 6.79
C GLY A 159 -3.27 5.89 5.95
N THR A 160 -2.61 5.71 4.82
CA THR A 160 -2.15 6.83 3.97
C THR A 160 -3.32 7.70 3.47
N PRO A 161 -4.37 7.15 2.84
CA PRO A 161 -5.47 7.99 2.39
C PRO A 161 -6.27 8.60 3.52
N ALA A 162 -6.40 7.93 4.67
CA ALA A 162 -7.10 8.50 5.84
C ALA A 162 -6.36 9.73 6.38
N LEU A 163 -5.01 9.66 6.47
CA LEU A 163 -4.20 10.80 6.88
C LEU A 163 -4.21 11.92 5.85
N LEU A 164 -4.07 11.60 4.55
CA LEU A 164 -4.16 12.58 3.46
C LEU A 164 -5.52 13.27 3.42
N ALA A 165 -6.62 12.53 3.66
CA ALA A 165 -7.96 13.09 3.70
C ALA A 165 -8.18 14.04 4.89
N SER A 166 -7.39 13.92 5.96
CA SER A 166 -7.43 14.83 7.10
C SER A 166 -7.00 16.25 6.72
N GLY A 167 -6.14 16.42 5.70
CA GLY A 167 -5.56 17.69 5.26
C GLY A 167 -4.62 18.35 6.27
N ARG A 168 -4.19 17.62 7.33
CA ARG A 168 -3.48 18.18 8.49
C ARG A 168 -1.96 17.98 8.46
N ILE A 169 -1.49 17.04 7.65
CA ILE A 169 -0.09 16.69 7.51
C ILE A 169 0.30 16.73 6.02
N GLU A 170 1.52 17.16 5.74
CA GLU A 170 2.04 17.21 4.37
C GLU A 170 2.01 15.80 3.73
N PRO A 171 1.70 15.69 2.41
CA PRO A 171 1.65 14.39 1.73
C PRO A 171 2.91 13.54 1.91
N ARG A 172 4.10 14.13 1.72
CA ARG A 172 5.37 13.43 1.90
C ARG A 172 5.59 12.93 3.33
N LYS A 173 5.18 13.73 4.34
CA LYS A 173 5.26 13.32 5.74
C LYS A 173 4.23 12.27 6.08
N THR A 174 3.06 12.30 5.45
CA THR A 174 2.07 11.23 5.57
C THR A 174 2.66 9.91 5.09
N ILE A 175 3.20 9.89 3.85
CA ILE A 175 3.79 8.71 3.23
C ILE A 175 4.92 8.16 4.11
N GLY A 176 5.91 8.98 4.43
CA GLY A 176 7.05 8.54 5.22
C GLY A 176 6.70 8.12 6.64
N SER A 177 5.69 8.73 7.28
CA SER A 177 5.27 8.32 8.63
C SER A 177 4.49 7.02 8.63
N ILE A 178 3.63 6.77 7.64
CA ILE A 178 2.92 5.49 7.49
C ILE A 178 3.92 4.38 7.21
N ASP A 179 4.77 4.54 6.21
CA ASP A 179 5.80 3.56 5.84
C ASP A 179 6.75 3.25 7.03
N THR A 180 7.20 4.27 7.77
CA THR A 180 8.03 4.07 8.97
C THR A 180 7.27 3.34 10.09
N SER A 181 5.99 3.62 10.27
CA SER A 181 5.17 2.97 11.31
C SER A 181 4.81 1.52 10.96
N GLU A 182 4.83 1.15 9.70
CA GLU A 182 4.57 -0.20 9.20
C GLU A 182 5.61 -1.22 9.73
N PHE A 183 6.82 -0.78 10.06
CA PHE A 183 7.80 -1.63 10.74
C PHE A 183 7.24 -2.23 12.04
N LEU A 184 6.57 -1.43 12.87
CA LEU A 184 5.97 -1.93 14.13
C LEU A 184 4.84 -2.93 13.85
N VAL A 185 4.06 -2.67 12.83
CA VAL A 185 2.92 -3.50 12.39
C VAL A 185 3.43 -4.84 11.85
N SER A 186 4.42 -4.80 10.95
CA SER A 186 5.01 -5.98 10.33
C SER A 186 5.73 -6.89 11.35
N VAL A 187 6.42 -6.30 12.35
CA VAL A 187 7.00 -7.07 13.46
C VAL A 187 5.90 -7.77 14.26
N ALA A 188 4.84 -7.06 14.63
CA ALA A 188 3.76 -7.64 15.42
C ALA A 188 2.96 -8.71 14.67
N ALA A 189 2.65 -8.48 13.39
CA ALA A 189 2.02 -9.48 12.51
C ALA A 189 2.90 -10.73 12.38
N SER A 190 4.20 -10.54 12.13
CA SER A 190 5.16 -11.65 12.02
C SER A 190 5.24 -12.49 13.29
N ILE A 191 5.26 -11.86 14.47
CA ILE A 191 5.20 -12.57 15.74
C ILE A 191 3.89 -13.37 15.85
N GLY A 192 2.74 -12.76 15.53
CA GLY A 192 1.44 -13.43 15.54
C GLY A 192 1.42 -14.66 14.62
N PHE A 193 1.90 -14.53 13.38
CA PHE A 193 1.98 -15.65 12.45
C PHE A 193 2.96 -16.73 12.88
N LEU A 194 4.15 -16.37 13.36
CA LEU A 194 5.13 -17.35 13.84
C LEU A 194 4.64 -18.16 15.03
N LEU A 195 3.92 -17.52 15.95
CA LEU A 195 3.31 -18.20 17.09
C LEU A 195 2.17 -19.14 16.67
N ALA A 196 1.36 -18.74 15.67
CA ALA A 196 0.19 -19.50 15.25
C ALA A 196 0.52 -20.60 14.23
N LEU A 197 1.41 -20.35 13.26
CA LEU A 197 1.75 -21.29 12.17
C LEU A 197 3.02 -22.08 12.45
N GLY A 198 3.88 -21.59 13.33
CA GLY A 198 5.27 -22.06 13.43
C GLY A 198 6.09 -21.72 12.19
N SER A 199 7.34 -22.17 12.17
CA SER A 199 8.26 -21.90 11.05
C SER A 199 7.99 -22.74 9.79
N GLN A 200 7.29 -23.87 9.92
CA GLN A 200 7.07 -24.81 8.80
C GLN A 200 6.03 -24.32 7.78
N GLY A 201 5.16 -23.38 8.16
CA GLY A 201 4.16 -22.78 7.26
C GLY A 201 4.73 -21.69 6.35
N ILE A 202 5.99 -21.29 6.52
CA ILE A 202 6.58 -20.10 5.88
C ILE A 202 7.76 -20.49 4.99
N ASN A 203 7.76 -20.00 3.76
CA ASN A 203 8.89 -20.21 2.85
C ASN A 203 9.91 -19.06 2.99
N PHE A 204 10.94 -19.26 3.82
CA PHE A 204 11.98 -18.24 4.04
C PHE A 204 12.77 -17.85 2.79
N GLY A 205 12.86 -18.75 1.79
CA GLY A 205 13.45 -18.39 0.49
C GLY A 205 12.62 -17.32 -0.25
N TRP A 206 11.30 -17.35 -0.12
CA TRP A 206 10.42 -16.33 -0.68
C TRP A 206 10.50 -15.02 0.10
N VAL A 207 10.57 -15.11 1.43
CA VAL A 207 10.82 -13.93 2.30
C VAL A 207 12.10 -13.23 1.87
N LEU A 208 13.21 -13.99 1.73
CA LEU A 208 14.50 -13.42 1.33
C LEU A 208 14.46 -12.81 -0.08
N ALA A 209 13.80 -13.46 -1.02
CA ALA A 209 13.68 -12.94 -2.39
C ALA A 209 12.92 -11.61 -2.42
N LEU A 210 11.76 -11.53 -1.76
CA LEU A 210 10.96 -10.30 -1.63
C LEU A 210 11.76 -9.20 -0.90
N LEU A 211 12.42 -9.55 0.19
CA LEU A 211 13.25 -8.64 0.99
C LEU A 211 14.39 -8.04 0.16
N VAL A 212 15.16 -8.87 -0.55
CA VAL A 212 16.29 -8.39 -1.37
C VAL A 212 15.81 -7.43 -2.45
N GLY A 213 14.74 -7.76 -3.15
CA GLY A 213 14.12 -6.86 -4.12
C GLY A 213 13.68 -5.52 -3.50
N GLY A 214 12.98 -5.59 -2.38
CA GLY A 214 12.52 -4.43 -1.64
C GLY A 214 13.65 -3.56 -1.10
N LEU A 215 14.71 -4.14 -0.53
CA LEU A 215 15.87 -3.40 -0.03
C LEU A 215 16.59 -2.58 -1.12
N ILE A 216 16.69 -3.13 -2.33
CA ILE A 216 17.27 -2.41 -3.47
C ILE A 216 16.38 -1.23 -3.86
N ALA A 217 15.07 -1.40 -3.84
CA ALA A 217 14.11 -0.39 -4.26
C ALA A 217 13.84 0.70 -3.22
N ALA A 218 13.93 0.40 -1.92
CA ALA A 218 13.54 1.30 -0.82
C ALA A 218 14.19 2.71 -0.90
N PRO A 219 15.50 2.87 -1.03
CA PRO A 219 16.12 4.20 -1.13
C PRO A 219 15.74 4.91 -2.45
N ILE A 220 15.55 4.15 -3.54
CA ILE A 220 15.14 4.68 -4.84
C ILE A 220 13.72 5.22 -4.76
N ALA A 221 12.80 4.48 -4.13
CA ALA A 221 11.41 4.88 -3.95
C ALA A 221 11.27 6.13 -3.09
N ALA A 222 12.00 6.22 -1.98
CA ALA A 222 12.01 7.39 -1.11
C ALA A 222 12.54 8.67 -1.82
N TRP A 223 13.42 8.52 -2.81
CA TRP A 223 13.84 9.60 -3.70
C TRP A 223 12.79 9.90 -4.78
N LEU A 224 12.20 8.85 -5.34
CA LEU A 224 11.27 8.92 -6.47
C LEU A 224 9.92 9.56 -6.12
N VAL A 225 9.54 9.55 -4.84
CA VAL A 225 8.28 10.14 -4.33
C VAL A 225 8.06 11.60 -4.77
N ARG A 226 9.12 12.29 -5.13
CA ARG A 226 9.08 13.68 -5.60
C ARG A 226 8.77 13.82 -7.10
N HIS A 227 8.93 12.74 -7.88
CA HIS A 227 8.92 12.78 -9.35
C HIS A 227 7.78 11.98 -9.98
N LEU A 228 7.24 10.99 -9.28
CA LEU A 228 6.17 10.15 -9.83
C LEU A 228 4.80 10.77 -9.58
N PRO A 229 3.92 10.78 -10.60
CA PRO A 229 2.55 11.23 -10.42
C PRO A 229 1.75 10.18 -9.62
N PRO A 230 1.39 10.46 -8.34
CA PRO A 230 0.71 9.49 -7.48
C PRO A 230 -0.61 9.00 -8.07
N ARG A 231 -1.29 9.86 -8.82
CA ARG A 231 -2.57 9.57 -9.49
C ARG A 231 -2.43 8.40 -10.47
N VAL A 232 -1.42 8.44 -11.35
CA VAL A 232 -1.20 7.40 -12.38
C VAL A 232 -0.75 6.09 -11.73
N LEU A 233 0.19 6.17 -10.81
CA LEU A 233 0.75 5.00 -10.12
C LEU A 233 -0.32 4.29 -9.27
N GLY A 234 -1.12 5.05 -8.51
CA GLY A 234 -2.21 4.49 -7.71
C GLY A 234 -3.31 3.84 -8.57
N SER A 235 -3.66 4.46 -9.71
CA SER A 235 -4.63 3.86 -10.64
C SER A 235 -4.11 2.56 -11.28
N ALA A 236 -2.82 2.51 -11.63
CA ALA A 236 -2.21 1.31 -12.20
C ALA A 236 -2.21 0.15 -11.20
N VAL A 237 -1.78 0.40 -9.97
CA VAL A 237 -1.70 -0.62 -8.91
C VAL A 237 -3.08 -1.05 -8.43
N GLY A 238 -4.01 -0.11 -8.22
CA GLY A 238 -5.36 -0.44 -7.78
C GLY A 238 -6.08 -1.40 -8.72
N GLY A 239 -5.98 -1.16 -10.03
CA GLY A 239 -6.57 -2.06 -11.02
C GLY A 239 -5.89 -3.44 -11.10
N LEU A 240 -4.56 -3.50 -10.95
CA LEU A 240 -3.84 -4.77 -10.88
C LEU A 240 -4.29 -5.61 -9.69
N ILE A 241 -4.44 -5.00 -8.51
CA ILE A 241 -4.95 -5.66 -7.31
C ILE A 241 -6.37 -6.19 -7.53
N ILE A 242 -7.27 -5.38 -8.12
CA ILE A 242 -8.63 -5.82 -8.43
C ILE A 242 -8.60 -7.03 -9.35
N LEU A 243 -7.89 -6.95 -10.48
CA LEU A 243 -7.86 -8.00 -11.50
C LEU A 243 -7.33 -9.33 -10.93
N THR A 244 -6.22 -9.28 -10.17
CA THR A 244 -5.62 -10.49 -9.58
C THR A 244 -6.51 -11.13 -8.52
N ASN A 245 -7.18 -10.34 -7.70
CA ASN A 245 -8.03 -10.87 -6.62
C ASN A 245 -9.44 -11.25 -7.08
N VAL A 246 -10.01 -10.60 -8.09
CA VAL A 246 -11.22 -11.06 -8.76
C VAL A 246 -11.00 -12.45 -9.36
N ARG A 247 -9.84 -12.70 -9.99
CA ARG A 247 -9.46 -14.04 -10.45
C ARG A 247 -9.45 -15.06 -9.30
N THR A 248 -8.87 -14.67 -8.15
CA THR A 248 -8.82 -15.53 -6.96
C THR A 248 -10.21 -15.82 -6.41
N LEU A 249 -11.10 -14.82 -6.35
CA LEU A 249 -12.49 -14.97 -5.93
C LEU A 249 -13.27 -15.92 -6.85
N LEU A 250 -13.21 -15.70 -8.16
CA LEU A 250 -13.92 -16.54 -9.15
C LEU A 250 -13.39 -17.98 -9.22
N GLY A 251 -12.21 -18.24 -8.68
CA GLY A 251 -11.61 -19.57 -8.54
C GLY A 251 -11.80 -20.19 -7.15
N SER A 252 -12.47 -19.51 -6.22
CA SER A 252 -12.69 -20.01 -4.85
C SER A 252 -13.92 -20.92 -4.78
N SER A 253 -13.89 -21.89 -3.86
CA SER A 253 -15.04 -22.77 -3.59
C SER A 253 -16.28 -21.97 -3.22
N GLY A 254 -17.40 -22.24 -3.88
CA GLY A 254 -18.68 -21.56 -3.65
C GLY A 254 -19.04 -20.49 -4.69
N ILE A 255 -18.13 -20.09 -5.58
CA ILE A 255 -18.43 -19.22 -6.73
C ILE A 255 -18.22 -20.03 -8.00
N ASP A 256 -19.30 -20.64 -8.47
CA ASP A 256 -19.27 -21.48 -9.68
C ASP A 256 -19.54 -20.63 -10.94
N ALA A 257 -18.58 -19.73 -11.24
CA ALA A 257 -18.66 -18.90 -12.43
C ALA A 257 -18.28 -19.72 -13.66
N ASP A 258 -19.18 -19.76 -14.65
CA ASP A 258 -18.88 -20.35 -15.96
C ASP A 258 -17.83 -19.58 -16.74
N GLY A 259 -17.32 -20.19 -17.82
CA GLY A 259 -16.25 -19.56 -18.63
C GLY A 259 -16.64 -18.20 -19.20
N THR A 260 -17.91 -18.02 -19.57
CA THR A 260 -18.45 -16.77 -20.12
C THR A 260 -18.49 -15.68 -19.06
N THR A 261 -19.00 -15.96 -17.87
CA THR A 261 -19.04 -15.04 -16.73
C THR A 261 -17.63 -14.61 -16.33
N ARG A 262 -16.67 -15.54 -16.27
CA ARG A 262 -15.25 -15.21 -15.99
C ARG A 262 -14.67 -14.26 -17.03
N LEU A 263 -14.87 -14.59 -18.34
CA LEU A 263 -14.36 -13.75 -19.42
C LEU A 263 -14.95 -12.34 -19.38
N LEU A 264 -16.27 -12.23 -19.25
CA LEU A 264 -16.96 -10.93 -19.15
C LEU A 264 -16.48 -10.12 -17.95
N THR A 265 -16.32 -10.74 -16.79
CA THR A 265 -15.81 -10.06 -15.58
C THR A 265 -14.39 -9.51 -15.82
N TYR A 266 -13.49 -10.31 -16.42
CA TYR A 266 -12.15 -9.83 -16.72
C TYR A 266 -12.14 -8.71 -17.75
N LEU A 267 -12.96 -8.77 -18.78
CA LEU A 267 -13.09 -7.71 -19.78
C LEU A 267 -13.58 -6.40 -19.14
N VAL A 268 -14.62 -6.45 -18.30
CA VAL A 268 -15.16 -5.29 -17.60
C VAL A 268 -14.13 -4.67 -16.65
N VAL A 269 -13.48 -5.51 -15.83
CA VAL A 269 -12.44 -5.03 -14.89
C VAL A 269 -11.27 -4.42 -15.64
N THR A 270 -10.80 -5.06 -16.71
CA THR A 270 -9.68 -4.55 -17.51
C THR A 270 -10.04 -3.25 -18.23
N ALA A 271 -11.24 -3.16 -18.81
CA ALA A 271 -11.71 -1.94 -19.45
C ALA A 271 -11.83 -0.77 -18.47
N ALA A 272 -12.41 -1.01 -17.28
CA ALA A 272 -12.48 -0.01 -16.21
C ALA A 272 -11.07 0.43 -15.75
N TRP A 273 -10.15 -0.51 -15.60
CA TRP A 273 -8.77 -0.23 -15.24
C TRP A 273 -8.04 0.64 -16.27
N ILE A 274 -8.10 0.27 -17.55
CA ILE A 274 -7.50 1.04 -18.66
C ILE A 274 -8.11 2.46 -18.68
N THR A 275 -9.43 2.57 -18.55
CA THR A 275 -10.12 3.85 -18.50
C THR A 275 -9.62 4.72 -17.34
N ALA A 276 -9.44 4.14 -16.15
CA ALA A 276 -8.91 4.84 -14.98
C ALA A 276 -7.47 5.33 -15.19
N ILE A 277 -6.62 4.52 -15.83
CA ILE A 277 -5.23 4.91 -16.15
C ILE A 277 -5.23 6.06 -17.17
N VAL A 278 -5.98 5.93 -18.27
CA VAL A 278 -6.06 6.96 -19.33
C VAL A 278 -6.58 8.28 -18.72
N TRP A 279 -7.61 8.21 -17.90
CA TRP A 279 -8.14 9.38 -17.18
C TRP A 279 -7.07 10.01 -16.27
N SER A 280 -6.38 9.19 -15.47
CA SER A 280 -5.34 9.66 -14.55
C SER A 280 -4.17 10.34 -15.27
N VAL A 281 -3.75 9.81 -16.43
CA VAL A 281 -2.72 10.42 -17.28
C VAL A 281 -3.21 11.75 -17.87
N SER A 282 -4.46 11.78 -18.36
CA SER A 282 -5.05 12.98 -18.95
C SER A 282 -5.14 14.12 -17.93
N GLU A 283 -5.63 13.84 -16.73
CA GLU A 283 -5.74 14.82 -15.65
C GLU A 283 -4.37 15.30 -15.17
N HIS A 284 -3.39 14.38 -15.03
CA HIS A 284 -2.03 14.77 -14.66
C HIS A 284 -1.40 15.74 -15.67
N ARG A 285 -1.63 15.51 -16.97
CA ARG A 285 -1.15 16.42 -18.03
C ARG A 285 -1.82 17.81 -17.96
N LYS A 286 -3.10 17.88 -17.63
CA LYS A 286 -3.82 19.15 -17.43
C LYS A 286 -3.28 19.91 -16.22
N ASP A 287 -3.09 19.22 -15.08
CA ASP A 287 -2.55 19.82 -13.86
C ASP A 287 -1.14 20.38 -14.10
N SER A 288 -0.30 19.67 -14.88
CA SER A 288 1.06 20.11 -15.23
C SER A 288 1.07 21.28 -16.22
N ALA A 289 0.06 21.43 -17.07
CA ALA A 289 -0.03 22.52 -18.04
C ALA A 289 -0.50 23.84 -17.39
N VAL A 290 -1.23 23.77 -16.28
CA VAL A 290 -1.76 24.95 -15.53
C VAL A 290 -0.72 25.52 -14.55
N ALA A 291 0.25 24.73 -14.10
CA ALA A 291 1.24 25.14 -13.09
C ALA A 291 2.26 26.24 -13.50
N PRO A 292 2.64 26.46 -14.76
CA PRO A 292 3.68 27.43 -15.13
C PRO A 292 3.29 28.90 -15.00
N SER A 293 2.00 29.26 -15.11
CA SER A 293 1.59 30.68 -15.22
C SER A 293 1.53 31.44 -13.89
N HIS A 294 1.30 30.75 -12.77
CA HIS A 294 1.17 31.43 -11.47
C HIS A 294 2.50 31.64 -10.72
N VAL A 295 3.52 30.84 -11.01
CA VAL A 295 4.84 30.95 -10.34
C VAL A 295 5.63 32.11 -10.93
N VAL A 296 5.58 32.31 -12.26
CA VAL A 296 6.26 33.42 -12.92
C VAL A 296 5.65 34.76 -12.52
N GLU A 297 4.32 34.84 -12.40
CA GLU A 297 3.59 36.07 -12.05
C GLU A 297 3.78 36.49 -10.56
N GLN A 298 4.06 35.55 -9.67
CA GLN A 298 4.43 35.85 -8.28
C GLN A 298 5.87 36.30 -8.13
N ASP A 299 6.80 35.75 -8.91
CA ASP A 299 8.22 36.15 -8.89
C ASP A 299 8.41 37.55 -9.50
N GLU A 300 7.69 37.88 -10.58
CA GLU A 300 7.69 39.23 -11.18
C GLU A 300 7.11 40.28 -10.22
N ARG A 301 6.02 39.98 -9.52
CA ARG A 301 5.44 40.90 -8.51
C ARG A 301 6.31 41.07 -7.27
N SER A 302 7.11 40.05 -6.90
CA SER A 302 8.05 40.18 -5.77
C SER A 302 9.28 41.01 -6.12
N LEU A 303 9.67 41.04 -7.40
CA LEU A 303 10.77 41.86 -7.91
C LEU A 303 10.35 43.32 -8.14
N GLU A 304 9.07 43.61 -8.40
CA GLU A 304 8.54 44.97 -8.52
C GLU A 304 8.21 45.63 -7.16
N ALA A 305 8.13 44.85 -6.07
CA ALA A 305 7.74 45.33 -4.74
C ALA A 305 8.92 45.82 -3.88
N ASP A 306 10.18 45.76 -4.33
CA ASP A 306 11.35 46.22 -3.61
C ASP A 306 12.02 47.38 -4.39
N PRO A 307 11.56 48.65 -4.26
CA PRO A 307 12.31 49.83 -4.70
C PRO A 307 13.37 50.18 -3.63
N VAL A 308 14.61 50.15 -4.07
CA VAL A 308 15.83 50.61 -3.34
C VAL A 308 15.66 51.97 -2.65
#